data_6060d910345905b3fd847ecbf9247ff8
#
_entry.id   6060d910345905b3fd847ecbf9247ff8
#
_cell.length_a   1.000
_cell.length_b   1.000
_cell.length_c   1.000
_cell.angle_alpha   90.00
_cell.angle_beta   90.00
_cell.angle_gamma   90.00
#
_symmetry.space_group_name_H-M   'P 1'
#
loop_
_entity.id
_entity.type
_entity.pdbx_description
1 polymer ?
#
loop_
_entity_poly.entity_id
_entity_poly.type
_entity_poly.pdbx_seq_one_letter_code
_entity_poly.pdbx_strand_id
1 'polypeptide(L)'
;MGIQQKLHTKLVQKLILTPSLQQAIKLLPMSTLELSDLLNQEMVENPMLEEVPTEDLQPAEPAQTQEKPDPEQQKNKTDTWDDQDYEYFFGDYLDDGYRPRAPQEVKELPPIENTLSTSSSLADHLMWQLSMQTDDPLMREIGTAIIGNLDDDGALVASFEEIASMGPWPVADVERALRLVQGFDPTGVAARDLQECLLLQLRHLGLENTPTEKIVIEHLRLLQNHQVPEIARKMGMSIEDLKEHIEVIRHLDPKPGSRYNPSQSQYVIPDVYVVKVEDQYVAMLNEDGLPQMRISPVYRRLLDKNGENTDETRAYVKDKFRSALWLIKSVEQRQKTIHKVANSIINFQRDFLDHGIEHLRPLVLRDVANDIGMHESTVSRVVTNKYMHTPQGVFEMKYFFHSGISSQYGESVSSVTIKQRIRKIIEAEDPRKPLSDSKIVSILQREGLELARRTIAKYREELKIPTSNQRKVLY
;
A
#
# COMPACT_ATOMS: atom_id res chain seq x y z
N MET A 1 -12.33 -25.17 -69.13
CA MET A 1 -11.73 -25.09 -67.72
C MET A 1 -12.63 -24.24 -66.90
N GLY A 2 -13.48 -24.85 -66.05
CA GLY A 2 -14.40 -24.12 -65.21
C GLY A 2 -13.73 -23.80 -63.84
N ILE A 3 -13.68 -22.54 -63.48
CA ILE A 3 -13.15 -22.09 -62.20
C ILE A 3 -14.27 -22.26 -61.15
N GLN A 4 -14.14 -23.27 -60.25
CA GLN A 4 -14.99 -23.41 -59.09
C GLN A 4 -14.47 -22.48 -57.99
N GLN A 5 -15.17 -21.37 -57.74
CA GLN A 5 -14.97 -20.52 -56.54
C GLN A 5 -15.56 -21.23 -55.31
N LYS A 6 -14.71 -21.73 -54.41
CA LYS A 6 -15.14 -22.19 -53.09
C LYS A 6 -15.30 -20.98 -52.19
N LEU A 7 -16.51 -20.60 -51.85
CA LEU A 7 -16.84 -19.60 -50.82
C LEU A 7 -16.57 -20.25 -49.46
N HIS A 8 -15.49 -19.81 -48.80
CA HIS A 8 -15.26 -20.09 -47.39
C HIS A 8 -15.92 -18.99 -46.55
N THR A 9 -17.14 -19.22 -46.10
CA THR A 9 -17.78 -18.39 -45.08
C THR A 9 -17.17 -18.71 -43.71
N LYS A 10 -16.23 -17.87 -43.23
CA LYS A 10 -15.83 -17.88 -41.83
C LYS A 10 -16.92 -17.20 -41.02
N LEU A 11 -17.70 -17.98 -40.27
CA LEU A 11 -18.59 -17.47 -39.22
C LEU A 11 -17.71 -16.92 -38.08
N VAL A 12 -17.46 -15.60 -38.05
CA VAL A 12 -16.86 -14.93 -36.91
C VAL A 12 -17.99 -14.62 -35.93
N GLN A 13 -18.17 -15.49 -34.96
CA GLN A 13 -19.02 -15.17 -33.80
C GLN A 13 -18.36 -14.04 -33.02
N LYS A 14 -18.81 -12.80 -33.25
CA LYS A 14 -18.53 -11.70 -32.34
C LYS A 14 -19.39 -11.91 -31.09
N LEU A 15 -18.75 -12.31 -29.97
CA LEU A 15 -19.36 -12.26 -28.65
C LEU A 15 -19.69 -10.80 -28.34
N ILE A 16 -20.94 -10.40 -28.53
CA ILE A 16 -21.45 -9.11 -28.08
C ILE A 16 -21.66 -9.27 -26.57
N LEU A 17 -20.74 -8.76 -25.77
CA LEU A 17 -20.86 -8.68 -24.31
C LEU A 17 -22.09 -7.82 -23.98
N THR A 18 -23.04 -8.37 -23.21
CA THR A 18 -24.18 -7.59 -22.72
C THR A 18 -23.68 -6.46 -21.79
N PRO A 19 -24.36 -5.30 -21.75
CA PRO A 19 -23.94 -4.18 -20.89
C PRO A 19 -23.78 -4.58 -19.42
N SER A 20 -24.64 -5.46 -18.92
CA SER A 20 -24.54 -6.00 -17.55
C SER A 20 -23.24 -6.80 -17.31
N LEU A 21 -22.81 -7.60 -18.28
CA LEU A 21 -21.57 -8.35 -18.19
C LEU A 21 -20.33 -7.43 -18.21
N GLN A 22 -20.41 -6.34 -18.99
CA GLN A 22 -19.33 -5.33 -18.99
C GLN A 22 -19.23 -4.61 -17.66
N GLN A 23 -20.36 -4.28 -17.00
CA GLN A 23 -20.36 -3.69 -15.66
C GLN A 23 -19.80 -4.66 -14.62
N ALA A 24 -20.20 -5.95 -14.64
CA ALA A 24 -19.66 -6.95 -13.72
C ALA A 24 -18.13 -7.11 -13.85
N ILE A 25 -17.60 -7.06 -15.08
CA ILE A 25 -16.15 -7.12 -15.33
C ILE A 25 -15.43 -5.86 -14.80
N LYS A 26 -16.06 -4.69 -14.84
CA LYS A 26 -15.53 -3.43 -14.29
C LYS A 26 -15.48 -3.44 -12.76
N LEU A 27 -16.42 -4.12 -12.09
CA LEU A 27 -16.48 -4.22 -10.64
C LEU A 27 -15.32 -5.02 -10.04
N LEU A 28 -14.75 -6.00 -10.76
CA LEU A 28 -13.72 -6.89 -10.23
C LEU A 28 -12.43 -6.18 -9.78
N PRO A 29 -11.81 -5.29 -10.59
CA PRO A 29 -10.54 -4.65 -10.23
C PRO A 29 -10.68 -3.44 -9.31
N MET A 30 -11.91 -2.92 -9.06
CA MET A 30 -12.14 -1.73 -8.26
C MET A 30 -11.63 -1.90 -6.82
N SER A 31 -11.09 -0.83 -6.23
CA SER A 31 -10.78 -0.79 -4.79
C SER A 31 -12.05 -0.81 -3.95
N THR A 32 -11.94 -0.99 -2.62
CA THR A 32 -13.09 -0.91 -1.70
C THR A 32 -13.72 0.47 -1.71
N LEU A 33 -12.90 1.53 -1.77
CA LEU A 33 -13.35 2.91 -1.79
C LEU A 33 -14.11 3.25 -3.09
N GLU A 34 -13.54 2.92 -4.26
CA GLU A 34 -14.21 3.12 -5.55
C GLU A 34 -15.53 2.34 -5.65
N LEU A 35 -15.58 1.15 -5.04
CA LEU A 35 -16.80 0.35 -5.00
C LEU A 35 -17.85 1.00 -4.09
N SER A 36 -17.46 1.49 -2.91
CA SER A 36 -18.39 2.17 -2.00
C SER A 36 -19.01 3.42 -2.63
N ASP A 37 -18.19 4.21 -3.35
CA ASP A 37 -18.65 5.39 -4.07
C ASP A 37 -19.67 5.02 -5.16
N LEU A 38 -19.38 3.96 -5.95
CA LEU A 38 -20.27 3.47 -6.98
C LEU A 38 -21.59 2.95 -6.37
N LEU A 39 -21.51 2.20 -5.26
CA LEU A 39 -22.71 1.69 -4.58
C LEU A 39 -23.56 2.82 -4.01
N ASN A 40 -22.95 3.85 -3.44
CA ASN A 40 -23.64 5.04 -2.95
C ASN A 40 -24.33 5.79 -4.10
N GLN A 41 -23.67 5.92 -5.25
CA GLN A 41 -24.29 6.52 -6.43
C GLN A 41 -25.49 5.70 -6.92
N GLU A 42 -25.36 4.39 -7.02
CA GLU A 42 -26.46 3.50 -7.44
C GLU A 42 -27.62 3.50 -6.44
N MET A 43 -27.37 3.65 -5.12
CA MET A 43 -28.43 3.81 -4.11
C MET A 43 -29.20 5.12 -4.28
N VAL A 44 -28.54 6.20 -4.71
CA VAL A 44 -29.22 7.47 -5.02
C VAL A 44 -30.07 7.35 -6.30
N GLU A 45 -29.59 6.64 -7.32
CA GLU A 45 -30.27 6.48 -8.60
C GLU A 45 -31.40 5.45 -8.57
N ASN A 46 -31.34 4.47 -7.66
CA ASN A 46 -32.28 3.36 -7.57
C ASN A 46 -32.99 3.32 -6.22
N PRO A 47 -34.23 3.80 -6.12
CA PRO A 47 -34.99 3.84 -4.86
C PRO A 47 -35.31 2.44 -4.29
N MET A 48 -35.05 1.37 -5.04
CA MET A 48 -35.28 -0.02 -4.60
C MET A 48 -34.18 -0.52 -3.64
N LEU A 49 -33.04 0.16 -3.57
CA LEU A 49 -31.89 -0.19 -2.71
C LEU A 49 -31.97 0.62 -1.41
N GLU A 50 -31.82 -0.06 -0.29
CA GLU A 50 -31.68 0.51 1.04
C GLU A 50 -30.42 -0.02 1.71
N GLU A 51 -29.77 0.81 2.49
CA GLU A 51 -28.67 0.40 3.35
C GLU A 51 -29.23 -0.27 4.61
N VAL A 52 -28.65 -1.38 5.02
CA VAL A 52 -28.97 -2.04 6.30
C VAL A 52 -28.29 -1.26 7.42
N PRO A 53 -29.03 -0.70 8.40
CA PRO A 53 -28.41 -0.02 9.54
C PRO A 53 -27.48 -0.98 10.29
N THR A 54 -26.33 -0.49 10.68
CA THR A 54 -25.28 -1.29 11.39
C THR A 54 -25.77 -1.84 12.74
N GLU A 55 -26.85 -1.27 13.28
CA GLU A 55 -27.48 -1.71 14.55
C GLU A 55 -28.18 -3.08 14.42
N ASP A 56 -28.64 -3.46 13.22
CA ASP A 56 -29.28 -4.78 12.97
C ASP A 56 -28.26 -5.93 12.78
N LEU A 57 -26.95 -5.63 12.83
CA LEU A 57 -25.87 -6.60 12.61
C LEU A 57 -25.26 -7.13 13.90
N GLN A 58 -26.01 -7.25 15.00
CA GLN A 58 -25.50 -7.96 16.17
C GLN A 58 -25.31 -9.45 15.80
N PRO A 59 -24.12 -10.02 16.01
CA PRO A 59 -23.92 -11.45 15.75
C PRO A 59 -24.86 -12.23 16.64
N ALA A 60 -25.75 -13.01 16.02
CA ALA A 60 -26.53 -14.00 16.74
C ALA A 60 -25.55 -14.92 17.46
N GLU A 61 -25.59 -14.94 18.79
CA GLU A 61 -24.82 -15.90 19.61
C GLU A 61 -25.10 -17.32 19.09
N PRO A 62 -24.09 -18.18 18.97
CA PRO A 62 -24.29 -19.54 18.49
C PRO A 62 -25.22 -20.28 19.46
N ALA A 63 -26.45 -20.52 19.00
CA ALA A 63 -27.43 -21.32 19.70
C ALA A 63 -26.79 -22.69 19.97
N GLN A 64 -26.69 -23.03 21.25
CA GLN A 64 -26.26 -24.35 21.71
C GLN A 64 -27.13 -25.41 21.04
N THR A 65 -26.48 -26.26 20.26
CA THR A 65 -27.08 -27.41 19.58
C THR A 65 -27.62 -28.38 20.62
N GLN A 66 -28.90 -28.30 20.92
CA GLN A 66 -29.60 -29.40 21.59
C GLN A 66 -29.92 -30.45 20.52
N GLU A 67 -29.35 -31.64 20.72
CA GLU A 67 -29.65 -32.83 19.94
C GLU A 67 -31.15 -33.08 19.88
N LYS A 68 -31.74 -33.08 18.69
CA LYS A 68 -33.09 -33.57 18.44
C LYS A 68 -33.01 -34.97 17.86
N PRO A 69 -33.86 -35.90 18.36
CA PRO A 69 -33.94 -37.28 17.85
C PRO A 69 -34.53 -37.31 16.43
N ASP A 70 -34.04 -38.25 15.63
CA ASP A 70 -34.51 -38.56 14.28
C ASP A 70 -36.03 -38.72 14.20
N PRO A 71 -36.65 -38.21 13.12
CA PRO A 71 -37.89 -38.80 12.64
C PRO A 71 -37.69 -39.32 11.20
N GLU A 72 -37.64 -40.62 11.07
CA GLU A 72 -38.08 -41.28 9.85
C GLU A 72 -39.57 -41.04 9.59
N GLN A 73 -39.89 -40.89 8.32
CA GLN A 73 -41.21 -40.94 7.69
C GLN A 73 -42.10 -39.66 7.76
N GLN A 74 -42.21 -38.93 6.68
CA GLN A 74 -43.41 -38.97 5.85
C GLN A 74 -43.29 -38.12 4.57
N LYS A 75 -43.78 -38.73 3.52
CA LYS A 75 -43.88 -38.22 2.14
C LYS A 75 -44.95 -37.12 1.97
N ASN A 76 -44.68 -36.22 1.03
CA ASN A 76 -45.63 -35.48 0.21
C ASN A 76 -46.58 -34.51 0.91
N LYS A 77 -46.34 -33.20 0.72
CA LYS A 77 -47.42 -32.31 0.18
C LYS A 77 -46.81 -30.96 -0.24
N THR A 78 -47.16 -30.61 -1.41
CA THR A 78 -47.28 -29.33 -2.12
C THR A 78 -47.20 -28.03 -1.34
N ASP A 79 -46.44 -27.12 -1.96
CA ASP A 79 -46.29 -25.68 -1.71
C ASP A 79 -47.63 -24.99 -1.32
N THR A 80 -47.73 -24.60 -0.07
CA THR A 80 -48.47 -23.44 0.41
C THR A 80 -47.83 -23.04 1.75
N TRP A 81 -47.15 -21.93 1.75
CA TRP A 81 -46.66 -21.30 2.96
C TRP A 81 -47.88 -20.73 3.71
N ASP A 82 -48.23 -21.33 4.83
CA ASP A 82 -49.37 -20.94 5.65
C ASP A 82 -48.94 -19.85 6.64
N ASP A 83 -49.83 -18.85 6.84
CA ASP A 83 -49.63 -17.68 7.71
C ASP A 83 -49.34 -18.03 9.19
N GLN A 84 -49.47 -19.28 9.60
CA GLN A 84 -49.21 -19.76 10.97
C GLN A 84 -47.70 -19.96 11.26
N ASP A 85 -46.88 -20.14 10.26
CA ASP A 85 -45.43 -20.31 10.46
C ASP A 85 -44.74 -18.96 10.76
N TYR A 86 -45.38 -17.85 10.45
CA TYR A 86 -44.87 -16.51 10.77
C TYR A 86 -45.03 -16.14 12.25
N GLU A 87 -46.11 -16.53 12.89
CA GLU A 87 -46.32 -16.24 14.33
C GLU A 87 -45.40 -17.05 15.23
N TYR A 88 -45.00 -18.27 14.86
CA TYR A 88 -44.06 -19.08 15.62
C TYR A 88 -42.60 -18.58 15.55
N PHE A 89 -42.25 -17.98 14.41
CA PHE A 89 -40.89 -17.43 14.21
C PHE A 89 -40.71 -16.06 14.88
N PHE A 90 -41.77 -15.28 15.04
CA PHE A 90 -41.72 -13.94 15.66
C PHE A 90 -42.01 -13.96 17.16
N GLY A 91 -42.62 -14.98 17.70
CA GLY A 91 -42.98 -15.07 19.13
C GLY A 91 -41.76 -15.16 20.06
N ASP A 92 -40.68 -15.75 19.59
CA ASP A 92 -39.44 -15.95 20.38
C ASP A 92 -38.53 -14.70 20.40
N TYR A 93 -38.83 -13.73 19.53
CA TYR A 93 -38.02 -12.49 19.40
C TYR A 93 -38.51 -11.32 20.23
N LEU A 94 -39.70 -11.42 20.88
CA LEU A 94 -40.34 -10.33 21.62
C LEU A 94 -40.20 -10.46 23.15
N ASP A 95 -39.60 -11.51 23.67
CA ASP A 95 -39.41 -11.71 25.13
C ASP A 95 -37.96 -11.44 25.56
N ASP A 96 -37.44 -10.30 25.17
CA ASP A 96 -36.14 -9.83 25.66
C ASP A 96 -36.34 -9.05 26.96
N GLY A 97 -36.32 -9.79 28.06
CA GLY A 97 -36.50 -9.29 29.42
C GLY A 97 -35.53 -8.12 29.71
N TYR A 98 -36.07 -6.93 29.88
CA TYR A 98 -35.38 -5.74 30.33
C TYR A 98 -34.57 -6.03 31.60
N ARG A 99 -33.26 -6.28 31.47
CA ARG A 99 -32.32 -6.31 32.57
C ARG A 99 -31.77 -4.90 32.76
N PRO A 100 -32.05 -4.22 33.89
CA PRO A 100 -31.44 -2.92 34.17
C PRO A 100 -29.90 -3.08 34.26
N ARG A 101 -29.19 -2.52 33.30
CA ARG A 101 -27.73 -2.40 33.36
C ARG A 101 -27.40 -1.52 34.59
N ALA A 102 -26.51 -2.03 35.45
CA ALA A 102 -25.87 -1.21 36.47
C ALA A 102 -25.23 0.03 35.81
N PRO A 103 -25.33 1.22 36.42
CA PRO A 103 -24.72 2.41 35.86
C PRO A 103 -23.20 2.18 35.76
N GLN A 104 -22.68 2.08 34.54
CA GLN A 104 -21.26 2.16 34.28
C GLN A 104 -20.81 3.56 34.73
N GLU A 105 -19.89 3.63 35.68
CA GLU A 105 -19.16 4.86 35.95
C GLU A 105 -18.54 5.33 34.65
N VAL A 106 -19.11 6.38 34.07
CA VAL A 106 -18.53 7.06 32.91
C VAL A 106 -17.27 7.73 33.44
N LYS A 107 -16.12 7.08 33.26
CA LYS A 107 -14.83 7.79 33.38
C LYS A 107 -14.88 8.90 32.36
N GLU A 108 -15.00 10.14 32.84
CA GLU A 108 -14.87 11.33 32.00
C GLU A 108 -13.50 11.24 31.32
N LEU A 109 -13.48 10.88 30.05
CA LEU A 109 -12.28 10.95 29.24
C LEU A 109 -11.86 12.43 29.18
N PRO A 110 -10.58 12.74 29.35
CA PRO A 110 -10.12 14.11 29.20
C PRO A 110 -10.58 14.64 27.83
N PRO A 111 -11.00 15.92 27.75
CA PRO A 111 -11.52 16.48 26.51
C PRO A 111 -10.48 16.31 25.41
N ILE A 112 -10.94 15.93 24.22
CA ILE A 112 -10.11 15.64 23.03
C ILE A 112 -9.15 16.80 22.72
N GLU A 113 -9.56 18.02 23.03
CA GLU A 113 -8.75 19.23 22.88
C GLU A 113 -7.39 19.18 23.62
N ASN A 114 -7.32 18.48 24.76
CA ASN A 114 -6.08 18.33 25.53
C ASN A 114 -5.14 17.24 24.98
N THR A 115 -5.63 16.39 24.06
CA THR A 115 -4.86 15.30 23.45
C THR A 115 -4.41 15.60 22.02
N LEU A 116 -4.99 16.63 21.39
CA LEU A 116 -4.59 17.06 20.04
C LEU A 116 -3.30 17.89 20.12
N SER A 117 -2.17 17.26 19.80
CA SER A 117 -0.93 17.97 19.49
C SER A 117 -0.75 18.04 17.98
N THR A 118 -0.66 19.24 17.43
CA THR A 118 -0.23 19.43 16.04
C THR A 118 1.29 19.36 16.00
N SER A 119 1.85 18.48 15.19
CA SER A 119 3.28 18.48 14.89
C SER A 119 3.60 19.76 14.11
N SER A 120 4.50 20.60 14.64
CA SER A 120 4.98 21.78 13.91
C SER A 120 5.75 21.33 12.66
N SER A 121 5.40 21.88 11.49
CA SER A 121 6.16 21.66 10.27
C SER A 121 7.50 22.40 10.30
N LEU A 122 8.45 22.00 9.43
CA LEU A 122 9.71 22.73 9.28
C LEU A 122 9.44 24.22 8.94
N ALA A 123 8.50 24.48 8.04
CA ALA A 123 8.13 25.83 7.65
C ALA A 123 7.61 26.66 8.83
N ASP A 124 6.74 26.11 9.67
CA ASP A 124 6.21 26.80 10.84
C ASP A 124 7.32 27.14 11.84
N HIS A 125 8.25 26.19 12.05
CA HIS A 125 9.38 26.40 12.94
C HIS A 125 10.30 27.52 12.47
N LEU A 126 10.65 27.53 11.17
CA LEU A 126 11.48 28.56 10.56
C LEU A 126 10.77 29.91 10.50
N MET A 127 9.47 29.98 10.23
CA MET A 127 8.70 31.23 10.26
C MET A 127 8.65 31.81 11.69
N TRP A 128 8.53 30.98 12.70
CA TRP A 128 8.60 31.40 14.08
C TRP A 128 9.98 32.03 14.40
N GLN A 129 11.08 31.37 14.01
CA GLN A 129 12.43 31.93 14.18
C GLN A 129 12.62 33.24 13.42
N LEU A 130 12.15 33.32 12.17
CA LEU A 130 12.19 34.54 11.37
C LEU A 130 11.47 35.70 12.07
N SER A 131 10.30 35.46 12.66
CA SER A 131 9.53 36.47 13.39
C SER A 131 10.24 36.96 14.63
N MET A 132 11.08 36.12 15.27
CA MET A 132 11.84 36.48 16.46
C MET A 132 13.14 37.24 16.17
N GLN A 133 13.76 36.97 14.99
CA GLN A 133 15.06 37.57 14.68
C GLN A 133 14.99 38.86 13.88
N THR A 134 13.88 39.13 13.18
CA THR A 134 13.80 40.28 12.28
C THR A 134 12.52 41.07 12.45
N ASP A 135 12.67 42.39 12.76
CA ASP A 135 11.56 43.32 12.81
C ASP A 135 11.32 44.07 11.49
N ASP A 136 12.26 43.94 10.54
CA ASP A 136 12.16 44.58 9.20
C ASP A 136 11.10 43.84 8.35
N PRO A 137 10.02 44.57 7.92
CA PRO A 137 8.94 43.93 7.14
C PRO A 137 9.43 43.36 5.80
N LEU A 138 10.37 44.06 5.12
CA LEU A 138 10.92 43.58 3.84
C LEU A 138 11.68 42.26 4.00
N MET A 139 12.54 42.18 5.00
CA MET A 139 13.29 40.95 5.29
C MET A 139 12.39 39.81 5.70
N ARG A 140 11.28 40.11 6.39
CA ARG A 140 10.28 39.10 6.76
C ARG A 140 9.52 38.58 5.55
N GLU A 141 9.10 39.43 4.62
CA GLU A 141 8.44 39.00 3.38
C GLU A 141 9.36 38.12 2.52
N ILE A 142 10.61 38.56 2.30
CA ILE A 142 11.59 37.77 1.54
C ILE A 142 11.90 36.44 2.24
N GLY A 143 12.10 36.46 3.57
CA GLY A 143 12.34 35.26 4.36
C GLY A 143 11.18 34.27 4.27
N THR A 144 9.94 34.76 4.32
CA THR A 144 8.74 33.93 4.14
C THR A 144 8.69 33.30 2.75
N ALA A 145 9.04 34.06 1.71
CA ALA A 145 9.13 33.54 0.34
C ALA A 145 10.22 32.45 0.21
N ILE A 146 11.38 32.63 0.85
CA ILE A 146 12.45 31.62 0.88
C ILE A 146 11.98 30.36 1.59
N ILE A 147 11.38 30.47 2.79
CA ILE A 147 10.88 29.35 3.58
C ILE A 147 9.79 28.59 2.81
N GLY A 148 8.91 29.29 2.09
CA GLY A 148 7.87 28.67 1.27
C GLY A 148 8.39 27.88 0.05
N ASN A 149 9.65 28.11 -0.36
CA ASN A 149 10.31 27.42 -1.48
C ASN A 149 11.35 26.37 -1.00
N LEU A 150 11.31 25.98 0.26
CA LEU A 150 12.11 24.87 0.79
C LEU A 150 11.42 23.55 0.52
N ASP A 151 12.23 22.54 0.22
CA ASP A 151 11.79 21.16 0.14
C ASP A 151 11.63 20.55 1.55
N ASP A 152 10.97 19.41 1.65
CA ASP A 152 10.81 18.61 2.88
C ASP A 152 12.15 18.26 3.56
N ASP A 153 13.22 18.16 2.76
CA ASP A 153 14.58 17.92 3.25
C ASP A 153 15.28 19.20 3.78
N GLY A 154 14.67 20.37 3.59
CA GLY A 154 15.19 21.67 3.99
C GLY A 154 16.10 22.33 2.95
N ALA A 155 16.18 21.81 1.72
CA ALA A 155 16.95 22.39 0.62
C ALA A 155 16.14 23.46 -0.12
N LEU A 156 16.83 24.50 -0.62
CA LEU A 156 16.21 25.56 -1.42
C LEU A 156 16.11 25.09 -2.88
N VAL A 157 14.86 24.93 -3.37
CA VAL A 157 14.59 24.50 -4.74
C VAL A 157 14.65 25.67 -5.73
N ALA A 158 14.14 26.84 -5.34
CA ALA A 158 14.05 28.00 -6.21
C ALA A 158 15.39 28.73 -6.38
N SER A 159 15.65 29.23 -7.58
CA SER A 159 16.79 30.09 -7.87
C SER A 159 16.58 31.50 -7.30
N PHE A 160 17.67 32.27 -7.12
CA PHE A 160 17.57 33.67 -6.66
C PHE A 160 16.74 34.57 -7.61
N GLU A 161 16.82 34.29 -8.89
CA GLU A 161 16.08 35.04 -9.92
C GLU A 161 14.58 34.76 -9.83
N GLU A 162 14.20 33.53 -9.57
CA GLU A 162 12.81 33.11 -9.34
C GLU A 162 12.24 33.77 -8.09
N ILE A 163 12.96 33.72 -6.97
CA ILE A 163 12.53 34.37 -5.73
C ILE A 163 12.41 35.89 -5.90
N ALA A 164 13.40 36.52 -6.56
CA ALA A 164 13.36 37.93 -6.84
C ALA A 164 12.19 38.34 -7.75
N SER A 165 11.72 37.43 -8.62
CA SER A 165 10.58 37.68 -9.52
C SER A 165 9.22 37.54 -8.81
N MET A 166 9.14 36.90 -7.63
CA MET A 166 7.92 36.80 -6.85
C MET A 166 7.48 38.12 -6.22
N GLY A 167 8.43 39.04 -6.06
CA GLY A 167 8.13 40.36 -5.52
C GLY A 167 9.07 41.44 -6.11
N PRO A 168 8.87 42.73 -5.77
CA PRO A 168 9.73 43.82 -6.22
C PRO A 168 11.05 43.89 -5.43
N TRP A 169 11.74 42.73 -5.28
CA TRP A 169 12.92 42.64 -4.43
C TRP A 169 14.22 42.61 -5.25
N PRO A 170 15.22 43.44 -4.89
CA PRO A 170 16.53 43.33 -5.48
C PRO A 170 17.23 42.03 -5.04
N VAL A 171 17.97 41.40 -5.93
CA VAL A 171 18.70 40.15 -5.67
C VAL A 171 19.64 40.27 -4.45
N ALA A 172 20.19 41.45 -4.20
CA ALA A 172 21.07 41.69 -3.06
C ALA A 172 20.32 41.55 -1.68
N ASP A 173 19.04 41.90 -1.66
CA ASP A 173 18.23 41.76 -0.43
C ASP A 173 17.80 40.32 -0.24
N VAL A 174 17.50 39.58 -1.33
CA VAL A 174 17.23 38.13 -1.27
C VAL A 174 18.45 37.35 -0.74
N GLU A 175 19.67 37.74 -1.18
CA GLU A 175 20.89 37.11 -0.67
C GLU A 175 21.14 37.40 0.81
N ARG A 176 20.81 38.59 1.28
CA ARG A 176 20.88 38.93 2.72
C ARG A 176 19.88 38.15 3.53
N ALA A 177 18.63 38.05 3.08
CA ALA A 177 17.59 37.26 3.73
C ALA A 177 17.96 35.77 3.76
N LEU A 178 18.54 35.24 2.68
CA LEU A 178 19.00 33.86 2.64
C LEU A 178 20.07 33.58 3.69
N ARG A 179 21.08 34.43 3.82
CA ARG A 179 22.12 34.29 4.85
C ARG A 179 21.54 34.32 6.28
N LEU A 180 20.47 35.09 6.49
CA LEU A 180 19.78 35.13 7.77
C LEU A 180 19.06 33.80 8.02
N VAL A 181 18.32 33.26 7.03
CA VAL A 181 17.62 31.97 7.15
C VAL A 181 18.59 30.80 7.29
N GLN A 182 19.75 30.82 6.63
CA GLN A 182 20.81 29.81 6.78
C GLN A 182 21.40 29.75 8.19
N GLY A 183 21.22 30.79 9.00
CA GLY A 183 21.63 30.82 10.41
C GLY A 183 20.60 30.20 11.38
N PHE A 184 19.45 29.75 10.89
CA PHE A 184 18.40 29.18 11.72
C PHE A 184 18.67 27.73 12.09
N ASP A 185 17.93 27.22 13.11
CA ASP A 185 17.91 25.82 13.47
C ASP A 185 16.76 25.08 12.75
N PRO A 186 17.03 23.97 12.08
CA PRO A 186 18.26 23.18 12.05
C PRO A 186 19.34 23.74 11.09
N THR A 187 20.59 23.63 11.54
CA THR A 187 21.74 24.12 10.78
C THR A 187 21.87 23.42 9.44
N GLY A 188 22.10 24.23 8.37
CA GLY A 188 22.20 23.72 7.02
C GLY A 188 20.91 23.79 6.18
N VAL A 189 19.84 24.38 6.74
CA VAL A 189 18.61 24.70 6.02
C VAL A 189 18.85 25.84 5.01
N ALA A 190 18.02 25.88 3.97
CA ALA A 190 18.08 26.82 2.87
C ALA A 190 19.41 26.78 2.07
N ALA A 191 20.05 25.63 2.06
CA ALA A 191 21.19 25.35 1.18
C ALA A 191 20.70 25.01 -0.22
N ARG A 192 21.43 25.47 -1.25
CA ARG A 192 21.12 25.19 -2.67
C ARG A 192 21.60 23.82 -3.10
N ASP A 193 22.75 23.42 -2.56
CA ASP A 193 23.42 22.14 -2.85
C ASP A 193 23.81 21.42 -1.56
N LEU A 194 23.99 20.10 -1.66
CA LEU A 194 24.50 19.30 -0.56
C LEU A 194 25.83 19.83 -0.02
N GLN A 195 26.69 20.33 -0.93
CA GLN A 195 27.98 20.91 -0.56
C GLN A 195 27.82 22.11 0.35
N GLU A 196 26.92 23.04 0.01
CA GLU A 196 26.60 24.22 0.81
C GLU A 196 26.01 23.83 2.17
N CYS A 197 25.10 22.84 2.21
CA CYS A 197 24.52 22.32 3.45
C CYS A 197 25.58 21.84 4.44
N LEU A 198 26.51 21.03 3.96
CA LEU A 198 27.62 20.51 4.79
C LEU A 198 28.57 21.63 5.22
N LEU A 199 28.85 22.60 4.37
CA LEU A 199 29.70 23.76 4.72
C LEU A 199 29.07 24.64 5.80
N LEU A 200 27.76 24.88 5.73
CA LEU A 200 27.06 25.64 6.77
C LEU A 200 27.13 24.94 8.12
N GLN A 201 26.98 23.62 8.15
CA GLN A 201 27.10 22.84 9.38
C GLN A 201 28.54 22.85 9.92
N LEU A 202 29.55 22.71 9.07
CA LEU A 202 30.94 22.80 9.46
C LEU A 202 31.30 24.15 10.04
N ARG A 203 30.80 25.24 9.46
CA ARG A 203 30.96 26.61 9.99
C ARG A 203 30.31 26.77 11.36
N HIS A 204 29.11 26.21 11.54
CA HIS A 204 28.43 26.22 12.85
C HIS A 204 29.23 25.47 13.93
N LEU A 205 29.91 24.37 13.55
CA LEU A 205 30.81 23.60 14.43
C LEU A 205 32.17 24.30 14.65
N GLY A 206 32.42 25.45 14.05
CA GLY A 206 33.69 26.17 14.17
C GLY A 206 34.88 25.52 13.46
N LEU A 207 34.60 24.63 12.51
CA LEU A 207 35.63 23.89 11.73
C LEU A 207 35.97 24.60 10.40
N GLU A 208 35.95 25.93 10.39
CA GLU A 208 36.37 26.72 9.25
C GLU A 208 37.89 26.57 8.99
N ASN A 209 38.28 26.62 7.71
CA ASN A 209 39.66 26.46 7.27
C ASN A 209 40.36 25.15 7.65
N THR A 210 39.58 24.13 8.05
CA THR A 210 40.12 22.80 8.34
C THR A 210 40.28 21.96 7.08
N PRO A 211 41.08 20.90 7.12
CA PRO A 211 41.16 19.94 6.01
C PRO A 211 39.79 19.32 5.66
N THR A 212 38.89 19.21 6.64
CA THR A 212 37.50 18.73 6.46
C THR A 212 36.73 19.59 5.51
N GLU A 213 36.81 20.92 5.64
CA GLU A 213 36.14 21.86 4.74
C GLU A 213 36.69 21.74 3.31
N LYS A 214 38.01 21.62 3.12
CA LYS A 214 38.64 21.40 1.79
C LYS A 214 38.16 20.12 1.14
N ILE A 215 37.99 19.03 1.89
CA ILE A 215 37.45 17.77 1.36
C ILE A 215 36.01 17.96 0.83
N VAL A 216 35.18 18.70 1.54
CA VAL A 216 33.82 18.97 1.12
C VAL A 216 33.79 19.88 -0.11
N ILE A 217 34.67 20.90 -0.20
CA ILE A 217 34.70 21.82 -1.33
C ILE A 217 35.23 21.15 -2.61
N GLU A 218 36.34 20.44 -2.53
CA GLU A 218 37.04 19.98 -3.72
C GLU A 218 36.86 18.49 -4.03
N HIS A 219 36.56 17.67 -3.02
CA HIS A 219 36.68 16.22 -3.14
C HIS A 219 35.38 15.47 -2.76
N LEU A 220 34.24 16.17 -2.64
CA LEU A 220 32.96 15.54 -2.26
C LEU A 220 32.57 14.40 -3.20
N ARG A 221 32.77 14.55 -4.53
CA ARG A 221 32.47 13.49 -5.51
C ARG A 221 33.37 12.25 -5.35
N LEU A 222 34.65 12.42 -4.97
CA LEU A 222 35.56 11.31 -4.70
C LEU A 222 35.16 10.58 -3.40
N LEU A 223 34.67 11.34 -2.42
CA LEU A 223 34.15 10.80 -1.17
C LEU A 223 32.88 9.96 -1.41
N GLN A 224 31.95 10.45 -2.23
CA GLN A 224 30.74 9.72 -2.65
C GLN A 224 31.06 8.39 -3.36
N ASN A 225 32.17 8.36 -4.13
CA ASN A 225 32.64 7.18 -4.84
C ASN A 225 33.53 6.26 -3.96
N HIS A 226 33.67 6.57 -2.67
CA HIS A 226 34.55 5.84 -1.74
C HIS A 226 36.03 5.74 -2.18
N GLN A 227 36.53 6.72 -2.93
CA GLN A 227 37.90 6.79 -3.44
C GLN A 227 38.84 7.45 -2.42
N VAL A 228 38.86 6.97 -1.17
CA VAL A 228 39.63 7.52 -0.06
C VAL A 228 41.14 7.61 -0.37
N PRO A 229 41.80 6.62 -1.04
CA PRO A 229 43.22 6.70 -1.35
C PRO A 229 43.59 7.84 -2.31
N GLU A 230 42.69 8.22 -3.21
CA GLU A 230 42.88 9.35 -4.14
C GLU A 230 42.79 10.68 -3.41
N ILE A 231 41.85 10.79 -2.45
CA ILE A 231 41.74 11.98 -1.60
C ILE A 231 43.01 12.15 -0.77
N ALA A 232 43.51 11.08 -0.14
CA ALA A 232 44.74 11.10 0.65
C ALA A 232 45.94 11.59 -0.17
N ARG A 233 46.07 11.11 -1.42
CA ARG A 233 47.17 11.53 -2.33
C ARG A 233 47.03 13.02 -2.72
N LYS A 234 45.85 13.48 -3.00
CA LYS A 234 45.62 14.90 -3.42
C LYS A 234 45.78 15.88 -2.25
N MET A 235 45.40 15.47 -1.07
CA MET A 235 45.54 16.28 0.16
C MET A 235 46.92 16.16 0.78
N GLY A 236 47.74 15.16 0.40
CA GLY A 236 49.07 14.92 0.98
C GLY A 236 49.04 14.50 2.44
N MET A 237 47.95 13.86 2.88
CA MET A 237 47.70 13.45 4.26
C MET A 237 47.81 11.93 4.40
N SER A 238 48.06 11.47 5.63
CA SER A 238 48.00 10.04 5.93
C SER A 238 46.52 9.52 5.85
N ILE A 239 46.38 8.23 5.58
CA ILE A 239 45.04 7.63 5.53
C ILE A 239 44.38 7.65 6.94
N GLU A 240 45.18 7.63 8.00
CA GLU A 240 44.69 7.65 9.37
C GLU A 240 44.13 9.02 9.75
N ASP A 241 44.82 10.10 9.44
CA ASP A 241 44.35 11.47 9.68
C ASP A 241 43.06 11.77 8.83
N LEU A 242 43.07 11.27 7.59
CA LEU A 242 41.92 11.43 6.72
C LEU A 242 40.65 10.76 7.26
N LYS A 243 40.78 9.64 8.00
CA LYS A 243 39.62 8.97 8.63
C LYS A 243 38.95 9.87 9.65
N GLU A 244 39.71 10.54 10.51
CA GLU A 244 39.12 11.44 11.51
C GLU A 244 38.27 12.53 10.85
N HIS A 245 38.77 13.10 9.74
CA HIS A 245 38.02 14.11 8.97
C HIS A 245 36.76 13.53 8.27
N ILE A 246 36.85 12.30 7.76
CA ILE A 246 35.69 11.62 7.16
C ILE A 246 34.64 11.29 8.22
N GLU A 247 35.07 10.88 9.43
CA GLU A 247 34.12 10.62 10.54
C GLU A 247 33.38 11.90 10.95
N VAL A 248 34.03 13.04 10.98
CA VAL A 248 33.36 14.33 11.20
C VAL A 248 32.29 14.57 10.13
N ILE A 249 32.63 14.38 8.84
CA ILE A 249 31.67 14.56 7.73
C ILE A 249 30.51 13.56 7.85
N ARG A 250 30.77 12.34 8.30
CA ARG A 250 29.75 11.30 8.47
C ARG A 250 28.72 11.62 9.56
N HIS A 251 29.11 12.40 10.55
CA HIS A 251 28.20 12.85 11.60
C HIS A 251 27.35 14.04 11.22
N LEU A 252 27.62 14.68 10.07
CA LEU A 252 26.78 15.78 9.57
C LEU A 252 25.48 15.24 8.96
N ASP A 253 24.43 16.04 9.06
CA ASP A 253 23.11 15.68 8.51
C ASP A 253 22.96 16.18 7.07
N PRO A 254 22.87 15.31 6.05
CA PRO A 254 22.67 15.75 4.66
C PRO A 254 21.25 16.29 4.40
N LYS A 255 20.29 16.02 5.30
CA LYS A 255 18.89 16.37 5.18
C LYS A 255 18.34 16.88 6.52
N PRO A 256 18.67 18.13 6.90
CA PRO A 256 18.34 18.65 8.21
C PRO A 256 16.82 18.80 8.43
N GLY A 257 16.03 19.03 7.36
CA GLY A 257 14.58 19.17 7.44
C GLY A 257 13.84 17.87 7.77
N SER A 258 14.45 16.71 7.54
CA SER A 258 13.79 15.41 7.75
C SER A 258 13.36 15.16 9.21
N ARG A 259 13.96 15.84 10.17
CA ARG A 259 13.59 15.75 11.61
C ARG A 259 12.22 16.36 11.92
N TYR A 260 11.81 17.37 11.15
CA TYR A 260 10.54 18.09 11.32
C TYR A 260 9.42 17.53 10.43
N ASN A 261 9.76 16.67 9.50
CA ASN A 261 8.80 16.06 8.61
C ASN A 261 8.51 14.62 9.07
N PRO A 262 7.49 14.42 9.96
CA PRO A 262 7.12 13.09 10.35
C PRO A 262 6.68 12.34 9.09
N SER A 263 7.36 11.25 8.77
CA SER A 263 6.96 10.37 7.68
C SER A 263 5.49 9.99 7.91
N GLN A 264 4.59 10.53 7.10
CA GLN A 264 3.20 10.13 7.11
C GLN A 264 3.15 8.67 6.66
N SER A 265 3.04 7.76 7.62
CA SER A 265 2.83 6.36 7.32
C SER A 265 1.44 6.21 6.71
N GLN A 266 1.39 5.88 5.42
CA GLN A 266 0.14 5.55 4.78
C GLN A 266 -0.30 4.16 5.26
N TYR A 267 -1.38 4.12 6.02
CA TYR A 267 -1.98 2.86 6.43
C TYR A 267 -2.79 2.27 5.28
N VAL A 268 -2.48 1.05 4.92
CA VAL A 268 -3.22 0.29 3.90
C VAL A 268 -4.21 -0.61 4.62
N ILE A 269 -5.50 -0.45 4.32
CA ILE A 269 -6.56 -1.32 4.82
C ILE A 269 -6.57 -2.59 3.98
N PRO A 270 -6.39 -3.78 4.57
CA PRO A 270 -6.40 -5.03 3.82
C PRO A 270 -7.83 -5.44 3.43
N ASP A 271 -7.98 -6.01 2.23
CA ASP A 271 -9.25 -6.58 1.74
C ASP A 271 -9.53 -7.98 2.31
N VAL A 272 -8.45 -8.71 2.67
CA VAL A 272 -8.53 -10.09 3.18
C VAL A 272 -7.64 -10.25 4.39
N TYR A 273 -8.17 -10.87 5.44
CA TYR A 273 -7.42 -11.31 6.62
C TYR A 273 -7.15 -12.81 6.54
N VAL A 274 -5.92 -13.22 6.77
CA VAL A 274 -5.53 -14.62 6.90
C VAL A 274 -5.36 -14.93 8.39
N VAL A 275 -6.25 -15.76 8.90
CA VAL A 275 -6.24 -16.16 10.31
C VAL A 275 -5.92 -17.64 10.39
N LYS A 276 -5.07 -18.01 11.35
CA LYS A 276 -4.77 -19.42 11.65
C LYS A 276 -5.81 -19.92 12.66
N VAL A 277 -6.65 -20.87 12.22
CA VAL A 277 -7.63 -21.55 13.06
C VAL A 277 -7.14 -22.99 13.23
N GLU A 278 -6.79 -23.37 14.46
CA GLU A 278 -6.13 -24.65 14.76
C GLU A 278 -4.84 -24.82 13.94
N ASP A 279 -4.80 -25.71 12.96
CA ASP A 279 -3.67 -25.94 12.06
C ASP A 279 -3.93 -25.53 10.60
N GLN A 280 -5.05 -24.84 10.35
CA GLN A 280 -5.41 -24.41 9.00
C GLN A 280 -5.47 -22.87 8.91
N TYR A 281 -5.04 -22.36 7.79
CA TYR A 281 -5.18 -20.94 7.47
C TYR A 281 -6.50 -20.73 6.72
N VAL A 282 -7.29 -19.77 7.17
CA VAL A 282 -8.59 -19.42 6.59
C VAL A 282 -8.56 -17.96 6.17
N ALA A 283 -9.07 -17.67 4.97
CA ALA A 283 -9.28 -16.31 4.51
C ALA A 283 -10.60 -15.76 5.04
N MET A 284 -10.56 -14.59 5.65
CA MET A 284 -11.74 -13.81 6.03
C MET A 284 -11.75 -12.53 5.19
N LEU A 285 -12.87 -12.22 4.56
CA LEU A 285 -13.02 -10.96 3.83
C LEU A 285 -13.22 -9.80 4.80
N ASN A 286 -12.64 -8.68 4.47
CA ASN A 286 -12.92 -7.43 5.13
C ASN A 286 -14.13 -6.77 4.45
N GLU A 287 -15.22 -6.61 5.19
CA GLU A 287 -16.44 -5.94 4.74
C GLU A 287 -16.53 -4.49 5.24
N ASP A 288 -15.54 -4.04 6.01
CA ASP A 288 -15.49 -2.68 6.53
C ASP A 288 -15.47 -1.65 5.39
N GLY A 289 -16.33 -0.66 5.48
CA GLY A 289 -16.43 0.42 4.50
C GLY A 289 -17.28 0.10 3.26
N LEU A 290 -17.88 -1.09 3.17
CA LEU A 290 -18.84 -1.39 2.11
C LEU A 290 -20.28 -1.30 2.67
N PRO A 291 -21.17 -0.50 2.05
CA PRO A 291 -22.57 -0.44 2.47
C PRO A 291 -23.24 -1.79 2.21
N GLN A 292 -23.86 -2.36 3.23
CA GLN A 292 -24.67 -3.56 3.06
C GLN A 292 -26.02 -3.19 2.49
N MET A 293 -26.29 -3.65 1.27
CA MET A 293 -27.51 -3.30 0.52
C MET A 293 -28.58 -4.37 0.68
N ARG A 294 -29.81 -3.91 0.92
CA ARG A 294 -31.01 -4.74 0.83
C ARG A 294 -32.03 -4.13 -0.12
N ILE A 295 -32.96 -4.97 -0.57
CA ILE A 295 -34.08 -4.50 -1.37
C ILE A 295 -35.17 -3.99 -0.41
N SER A 296 -35.64 -2.76 -0.63
CA SER A 296 -36.69 -2.15 0.17
C SER A 296 -37.96 -2.99 0.15
N PRO A 297 -38.47 -3.40 1.34
CA PRO A 297 -39.70 -4.18 1.44
C PRO A 297 -40.95 -3.37 1.01
N VAL A 298 -40.90 -2.04 1.09
CA VAL A 298 -41.99 -1.13 0.71
C VAL A 298 -42.28 -1.23 -0.79
N TYR A 299 -41.21 -1.12 -1.59
CA TYR A 299 -41.33 -1.20 -3.06
C TYR A 299 -41.61 -2.62 -3.56
N ARG A 300 -41.21 -3.65 -2.81
CA ARG A 300 -41.51 -5.04 -3.13
C ARG A 300 -43.03 -5.29 -3.13
N ARG A 301 -43.80 -4.67 -2.20
CA ARG A 301 -45.26 -4.75 -2.15
C ARG A 301 -45.94 -4.11 -3.36
N LEU A 302 -45.30 -3.11 -4.02
CA LEU A 302 -45.80 -2.49 -5.24
C LEU A 302 -45.72 -3.41 -6.48
N LEU A 303 -44.94 -4.47 -6.41
CA LEU A 303 -44.83 -5.51 -7.46
C LEU A 303 -45.97 -6.54 -7.38
N ASP A 304 -46.68 -6.63 -6.23
CA ASP A 304 -47.77 -7.57 -6.05
C ASP A 304 -48.96 -7.17 -6.93
N LYS A 305 -49.65 -8.18 -7.49
CA LYS A 305 -50.65 -8.03 -8.53
C LYS A 305 -51.95 -7.29 -8.13
N ASN A 306 -52.09 -6.95 -6.84
CA ASN A 306 -53.36 -6.41 -6.28
C ASN A 306 -53.43 -4.89 -6.17
N GLY A 307 -52.44 -4.13 -6.66
CA GLY A 307 -52.41 -2.68 -6.60
C GLY A 307 -52.98 -2.04 -7.88
N GLU A 308 -53.69 -0.91 -7.76
CA GLU A 308 -54.23 -0.06 -8.83
C GLU A 308 -53.13 0.70 -9.64
N ASN A 309 -51.96 0.10 -9.83
CA ASN A 309 -50.84 0.74 -10.48
C ASN A 309 -50.93 0.66 -12.00
N THR A 310 -50.61 1.74 -12.69
CA THR A 310 -50.57 1.84 -14.15
C THR A 310 -49.50 0.89 -14.70
N ASP A 311 -49.70 0.25 -15.85
CA ASP A 311 -48.76 -0.71 -16.45
C ASP A 311 -47.36 -0.12 -16.67
N GLU A 312 -47.27 1.19 -16.92
CA GLU A 312 -45.98 1.90 -17.07
C GLU A 312 -45.19 1.97 -15.74
N THR A 313 -45.87 2.24 -14.61
CA THR A 313 -45.22 2.28 -13.30
C THR A 313 -44.71 0.90 -12.89
N ARG A 314 -45.47 -0.15 -13.21
CA ARG A 314 -45.05 -1.53 -12.97
C ARG A 314 -43.81 -1.92 -13.80
N ALA A 315 -43.78 -1.52 -15.07
CA ALA A 315 -42.64 -1.78 -15.93
C ALA A 315 -41.37 -1.10 -15.41
N TYR A 316 -41.47 0.18 -15.00
CA TYR A 316 -40.39 0.94 -14.41
C TYR A 316 -39.87 0.30 -13.11
N VAL A 317 -40.74 -0.03 -12.17
CA VAL A 317 -40.38 -0.68 -10.89
C VAL A 317 -39.70 -2.03 -11.14
N LYS A 318 -40.20 -2.82 -12.09
CA LYS A 318 -39.66 -4.11 -12.48
C LYS A 318 -38.22 -3.99 -13.05
N ASP A 319 -37.97 -2.97 -13.86
CA ASP A 319 -36.61 -2.75 -14.42
C ASP A 319 -35.63 -2.27 -13.35
N LYS A 320 -36.04 -1.35 -12.46
CA LYS A 320 -35.21 -0.92 -11.31
C LYS A 320 -34.95 -2.07 -10.33
N PHE A 321 -35.94 -2.93 -10.10
CA PHE A 321 -35.78 -4.14 -9.28
C PHE A 321 -34.78 -5.13 -9.87
N ARG A 322 -34.83 -5.35 -11.19
CA ARG A 322 -33.85 -6.20 -11.88
C ARG A 322 -32.44 -5.64 -11.78
N SER A 323 -32.29 -4.32 -11.95
CA SER A 323 -31.01 -3.65 -11.80
C SER A 323 -30.46 -3.79 -10.38
N ALA A 324 -31.30 -3.58 -9.35
CA ALA A 324 -30.93 -3.74 -7.95
C ALA A 324 -30.46 -5.19 -7.63
N LEU A 325 -31.28 -6.19 -8.04
CA LEU A 325 -30.90 -7.60 -7.85
C LEU A 325 -29.61 -7.97 -8.56
N TRP A 326 -29.42 -7.47 -9.76
CA TRP A 326 -28.22 -7.72 -10.53
C TRP A 326 -26.98 -7.13 -9.80
N LEU A 327 -27.09 -5.90 -9.29
CA LEU A 327 -26.00 -5.24 -8.55
C LEU A 327 -25.61 -6.02 -7.29
N ILE A 328 -26.58 -6.38 -6.44
CA ILE A 328 -26.35 -7.17 -5.23
C ILE A 328 -25.67 -8.49 -5.57
N LYS A 329 -26.16 -9.24 -6.58
CA LYS A 329 -25.54 -10.49 -7.02
C LYS A 329 -24.13 -10.30 -7.57
N SER A 330 -23.87 -9.18 -8.25
CA SER A 330 -22.54 -8.88 -8.80
C SER A 330 -21.54 -8.61 -7.70
N VAL A 331 -21.93 -7.90 -6.64
CA VAL A 331 -21.10 -7.65 -5.45
C VAL A 331 -20.83 -8.95 -4.70
N GLU A 332 -21.87 -9.76 -4.44
CA GLU A 332 -21.68 -11.09 -3.81
C GLU A 332 -20.77 -12.00 -4.62
N GLN A 333 -20.93 -12.02 -5.95
CA GLN A 333 -20.08 -12.84 -6.82
C GLN A 333 -18.63 -12.37 -6.79
N ARG A 334 -18.40 -11.04 -6.73
CA ARG A 334 -17.07 -10.46 -6.54
C ARG A 334 -16.45 -10.93 -5.23
N GLN A 335 -17.17 -10.82 -4.10
CA GLN A 335 -16.69 -11.26 -2.79
C GLN A 335 -16.36 -12.75 -2.79
N LYS A 336 -17.27 -13.61 -3.31
CA LYS A 336 -17.04 -15.05 -3.46
C LYS A 336 -15.82 -15.37 -4.31
N THR A 337 -15.56 -14.57 -5.36
CA THR A 337 -14.39 -14.77 -6.23
C THR A 337 -13.10 -14.37 -5.50
N ILE A 338 -13.07 -13.23 -4.81
CA ILE A 338 -11.92 -12.80 -4.00
C ILE A 338 -11.60 -13.84 -2.94
N HIS A 339 -12.61 -14.36 -2.23
CA HIS A 339 -12.45 -15.39 -1.21
C HIS A 339 -11.86 -16.70 -1.77
N LYS A 340 -12.35 -17.17 -2.93
CA LYS A 340 -11.81 -18.35 -3.60
C LYS A 340 -10.35 -18.16 -4.01
N VAL A 341 -10.02 -17.01 -4.60
CA VAL A 341 -8.64 -16.67 -5.02
C VAL A 341 -7.73 -16.62 -3.79
N ALA A 342 -8.16 -15.96 -2.71
CA ALA A 342 -7.40 -15.87 -1.46
C ALA A 342 -7.13 -17.25 -0.85
N ASN A 343 -8.15 -18.10 -0.74
CA ASN A 343 -7.98 -19.47 -0.23
C ASN A 343 -7.05 -20.32 -1.10
N SER A 344 -7.13 -20.20 -2.43
CA SER A 344 -6.21 -20.89 -3.33
C SER A 344 -4.76 -20.41 -3.11
N ILE A 345 -4.52 -19.11 -3.01
CA ILE A 345 -3.18 -18.56 -2.70
C ILE A 345 -2.67 -19.10 -1.35
N ILE A 346 -3.50 -19.11 -0.30
CA ILE A 346 -3.16 -19.61 1.03
C ILE A 346 -2.74 -21.09 0.95
N ASN A 347 -3.49 -21.92 0.21
CA ASN A 347 -3.19 -23.33 0.05
C ASN A 347 -1.84 -23.57 -0.64
N PHE A 348 -1.50 -22.79 -1.66
CA PHE A 348 -0.20 -22.89 -2.35
C PHE A 348 0.95 -22.33 -1.52
N GLN A 349 0.71 -21.33 -0.66
CA GLN A 349 1.74 -20.58 0.07
C GLN A 349 1.79 -20.91 1.57
N ARG A 350 1.39 -22.12 1.99
CA ARG A 350 1.42 -22.54 3.41
C ARG A 350 2.82 -22.39 4.02
N ASP A 351 3.86 -22.82 3.29
CA ASP A 351 5.23 -22.76 3.76
C ASP A 351 5.71 -21.32 3.99
N PHE A 352 5.24 -20.38 3.16
CA PHE A 352 5.49 -18.95 3.35
C PHE A 352 4.82 -18.44 4.64
N LEU A 353 3.58 -18.85 4.89
CA LEU A 353 2.83 -18.40 6.08
C LEU A 353 3.45 -18.90 7.38
N ASP A 354 4.01 -20.13 7.39
CA ASP A 354 4.65 -20.73 8.57
C ASP A 354 6.09 -20.27 8.75
N HIS A 355 6.89 -20.17 7.67
CA HIS A 355 8.34 -20.01 7.73
C HIS A 355 8.85 -18.68 7.15
N GLY A 356 7.96 -17.86 6.58
CA GLY A 356 8.28 -16.54 6.07
C GLY A 356 8.79 -16.51 4.62
N ILE A 357 9.36 -15.36 4.23
CA ILE A 357 9.68 -15.01 2.84
C ILE A 357 10.64 -15.99 2.16
N GLU A 358 11.49 -16.68 2.93
CA GLU A 358 12.46 -17.62 2.39
C GLU A 358 11.83 -18.87 1.77
N HIS A 359 10.63 -19.22 2.19
CA HIS A 359 9.88 -20.39 1.74
C HIS A 359 8.74 -20.03 0.78
N LEU A 360 8.84 -18.84 0.15
CA LEU A 360 7.87 -18.42 -0.84
C LEU A 360 7.97 -19.32 -2.09
N ARG A 361 6.90 -20.06 -2.38
CA ARG A 361 6.82 -20.90 -3.59
C ARG A 361 6.48 -20.05 -4.82
N PRO A 362 7.11 -20.28 -5.96
CA PRO A 362 6.71 -19.61 -7.20
C PRO A 362 5.29 -20.04 -7.58
N LEU A 363 4.44 -19.06 -7.88
CA LEU A 363 3.05 -19.26 -8.23
C LEU A 363 2.73 -18.45 -9.49
N VAL A 364 2.06 -19.07 -10.45
CA VAL A 364 1.62 -18.40 -11.68
C VAL A 364 0.10 -18.23 -11.64
N LEU A 365 -0.41 -17.16 -12.24
CA LEU A 365 -1.86 -16.89 -12.31
C LEU A 365 -2.65 -18.07 -12.87
N ARG A 366 -2.04 -18.81 -13.80
CA ARG A 366 -2.63 -19.99 -14.43
C ARG A 366 -2.88 -21.13 -13.45
N ASP A 367 -2.01 -21.31 -12.45
CA ASP A 367 -2.15 -22.40 -11.47
C ASP A 367 -3.38 -22.15 -10.57
N VAL A 368 -3.53 -20.91 -10.10
CA VAL A 368 -4.71 -20.49 -9.32
C VAL A 368 -5.98 -20.52 -10.19
N ALA A 369 -5.89 -20.11 -11.46
CA ALA A 369 -7.01 -20.15 -12.38
C ALA A 369 -7.51 -21.58 -12.62
N ASN A 370 -6.60 -22.56 -12.75
CA ASN A 370 -6.94 -23.98 -12.91
C ASN A 370 -7.55 -24.56 -11.63
N ASP A 371 -7.02 -24.20 -10.44
CA ASP A 371 -7.53 -24.67 -9.15
C ASP A 371 -8.97 -24.21 -8.90
N ILE A 372 -9.28 -22.95 -9.23
CA ILE A 372 -10.60 -22.35 -9.00
C ILE A 372 -11.58 -22.65 -10.16
N GLY A 373 -11.09 -23.11 -11.31
CA GLY A 373 -11.88 -23.33 -12.53
C GLY A 373 -12.30 -22.03 -13.22
N MET A 374 -11.46 -20.99 -13.17
CA MET A 374 -11.70 -19.66 -13.76
C MET A 374 -10.66 -19.33 -14.83
N HIS A 375 -10.95 -18.31 -15.65
CA HIS A 375 -9.98 -17.82 -16.63
C HIS A 375 -8.89 -16.97 -15.94
N GLU A 376 -7.64 -17.07 -16.41
CA GLU A 376 -6.48 -16.33 -15.90
C GLU A 376 -6.70 -14.81 -15.84
N SER A 377 -7.38 -14.25 -16.85
CA SER A 377 -7.71 -12.82 -16.88
C SER A 377 -8.63 -12.37 -15.75
N THR A 378 -9.51 -13.26 -15.25
CA THR A 378 -10.38 -12.97 -14.11
C THR A 378 -9.57 -12.93 -12.82
N VAL A 379 -8.70 -13.92 -12.62
CA VAL A 379 -7.79 -13.95 -11.46
C VAL A 379 -6.90 -12.71 -11.43
N SER A 380 -6.31 -12.35 -12.59
CA SER A 380 -5.47 -11.14 -12.71
C SER A 380 -6.19 -9.86 -12.30
N ARG A 381 -7.46 -9.69 -12.69
CA ARG A 381 -8.27 -8.52 -12.31
C ARG A 381 -8.61 -8.50 -10.83
N VAL A 382 -8.88 -9.66 -10.24
CA VAL A 382 -9.21 -9.78 -8.82
C VAL A 382 -8.01 -9.47 -7.93
N VAL A 383 -6.82 -9.87 -8.33
CA VAL A 383 -5.57 -9.72 -7.56
C VAL A 383 -5.02 -8.28 -7.59
N THR A 384 -5.37 -7.51 -8.65
CA THR A 384 -4.87 -6.13 -8.83
C THR A 384 -5.45 -5.19 -7.76
N ASN A 385 -4.60 -4.37 -7.14
CA ASN A 385 -4.95 -3.40 -6.10
C ASN A 385 -5.71 -4.00 -4.90
N LYS A 386 -5.37 -5.25 -4.53
CA LYS A 386 -5.93 -5.92 -3.36
C LYS A 386 -4.84 -6.33 -2.40
N TYR A 387 -5.09 -6.10 -1.10
CA TYR A 387 -4.15 -6.39 -0.03
C TYR A 387 -4.64 -7.51 0.86
N MET A 388 -3.71 -8.34 1.30
CA MET A 388 -3.94 -9.46 2.20
C MET A 388 -3.10 -9.28 3.45
N HIS A 389 -3.74 -9.30 4.62
CA HIS A 389 -3.07 -9.31 5.91
C HIS A 389 -2.75 -10.76 6.27
N THR A 390 -1.45 -11.06 6.37
CA THR A 390 -0.95 -12.38 6.77
C THR A 390 -0.22 -12.27 8.11
N PRO A 391 0.04 -13.38 8.83
CA PRO A 391 0.86 -13.37 10.04
C PRO A 391 2.27 -12.78 9.84
N GLN A 392 2.77 -12.79 8.60
CA GLN A 392 4.08 -12.23 8.21
C GLN A 392 4.02 -10.73 7.86
N GLY A 393 2.82 -10.12 7.82
CA GLY A 393 2.59 -8.74 7.46
C GLY A 393 1.54 -8.55 6.38
N VAL A 394 1.37 -7.30 5.93
CA VAL A 394 0.43 -6.93 4.86
C VAL A 394 1.15 -7.00 3.52
N PHE A 395 0.61 -7.78 2.58
CA PHE A 395 1.14 -7.93 1.23
C PHE A 395 0.06 -7.69 0.18
N GLU A 396 0.45 -7.11 -0.94
CA GLU A 396 -0.41 -7.07 -2.12
C GLU A 396 -0.64 -8.52 -2.62
N MET A 397 -1.86 -8.90 -2.99
CA MET A 397 -2.14 -10.25 -3.51
C MET A 397 -1.29 -10.59 -4.75
N LYS A 398 -0.92 -9.57 -5.53
CA LYS A 398 -0.03 -9.71 -6.69
C LYS A 398 1.40 -10.13 -6.30
N TYR A 399 1.83 -9.83 -5.07
CA TYR A 399 3.15 -10.20 -4.56
C TYR A 399 3.40 -11.71 -4.54
N PHE A 400 2.37 -12.53 -4.46
CA PHE A 400 2.51 -14.00 -4.45
C PHE A 400 2.76 -14.60 -5.84
N PHE A 401 2.54 -13.82 -6.91
CA PHE A 401 2.68 -14.28 -8.28
C PHE A 401 4.05 -13.92 -8.84
N HIS A 402 4.96 -14.86 -8.79
CA HIS A 402 6.31 -14.73 -9.34
C HIS A 402 6.68 -15.92 -10.19
N SER A 403 7.45 -15.66 -11.26
CA SER A 403 8.03 -16.72 -12.06
C SER A 403 9.07 -17.50 -11.27
N GLY A 404 9.00 -18.81 -11.36
CA GLY A 404 10.01 -19.70 -10.78
C GLY A 404 11.27 -19.78 -11.64
N ILE A 405 12.40 -19.95 -10.97
CA ILE A 405 13.66 -20.31 -11.59
C ILE A 405 13.93 -21.77 -11.22
N SER A 406 14.25 -22.59 -12.23
CA SER A 406 14.51 -24.02 -12.04
C SER A 406 15.76 -24.22 -11.16
N SER A 407 15.64 -25.06 -10.14
CA SER A 407 16.77 -25.56 -9.36
C SER A 407 17.21 -26.93 -9.91
N GLN A 408 18.47 -27.30 -9.67
CA GLN A 408 18.99 -28.64 -10.03
C GLN A 408 18.23 -29.79 -9.34
N TYR A 409 17.61 -29.50 -8.19
CA TYR A 409 16.83 -30.49 -7.43
C TYR A 409 15.37 -30.61 -7.89
N GLY A 410 14.99 -29.99 -9.01
CA GLY A 410 13.63 -30.08 -9.57
C GLY A 410 12.59 -29.16 -8.93
N GLU A 411 12.90 -28.51 -7.83
CA GLU A 411 12.03 -27.50 -7.22
C GLU A 411 12.27 -26.13 -7.84
N SER A 412 11.23 -25.44 -8.26
CA SER A 412 11.33 -24.08 -8.73
C SER A 412 11.37 -23.13 -7.53
N VAL A 413 12.37 -22.22 -7.50
CA VAL A 413 12.53 -21.22 -6.42
C VAL A 413 12.07 -19.86 -6.91
N SER A 414 11.38 -19.12 -6.05
CA SER A 414 10.90 -17.76 -6.37
C SER A 414 12.06 -16.77 -6.53
N SER A 415 11.92 -15.83 -7.46
CA SER A 415 12.90 -14.73 -7.63
C SER A 415 13.04 -13.87 -6.38
N VAL A 416 12.00 -13.75 -5.56
CA VAL A 416 12.02 -13.01 -4.28
C VAL A 416 12.88 -13.72 -3.25
N THR A 417 12.75 -15.03 -3.12
CA THR A 417 13.58 -15.88 -2.23
C THR A 417 15.04 -15.75 -2.59
N ILE A 418 15.37 -15.76 -3.89
CA ILE A 418 16.75 -15.59 -4.36
C ILE A 418 17.29 -14.21 -4.01
N LYS A 419 16.53 -13.14 -4.19
CA LYS A 419 16.90 -11.78 -3.79
C LYS A 419 17.17 -11.70 -2.28
N GLN A 420 16.33 -12.32 -1.46
CA GLN A 420 16.52 -12.35 -0.02
C GLN A 420 17.78 -13.13 0.39
N ARG A 421 18.08 -14.24 -0.27
CA ARG A 421 19.33 -14.98 -0.04
C ARG A 421 20.57 -14.16 -0.43
N ILE A 422 20.54 -13.48 -1.59
CA ILE A 422 21.61 -12.56 -2.00
C ILE A 422 21.82 -11.49 -0.95
N ARG A 423 20.74 -10.90 -0.42
CA ARG A 423 20.80 -9.89 0.64
C ARG A 423 21.46 -10.44 1.90
N LYS A 424 21.06 -11.61 2.38
CA LYS A 424 21.67 -12.28 3.54
C LYS A 424 23.15 -12.60 3.34
N ILE A 425 23.55 -13.09 2.15
CA ILE A 425 24.94 -13.37 1.82
C ILE A 425 25.78 -12.09 1.89
N ILE A 426 25.22 -10.97 1.41
CA ILE A 426 25.93 -9.67 1.42
C ILE A 426 25.97 -9.08 2.83
N GLU A 427 24.91 -9.22 3.63
CA GLU A 427 24.87 -8.78 5.03
C GLU A 427 25.86 -9.56 5.92
N ALA A 428 26.12 -10.81 5.59
CA ALA A 428 27.09 -11.68 6.29
C ALA A 428 28.55 -11.58 5.75
N GLU A 429 28.78 -10.74 4.71
CA GLU A 429 30.09 -10.61 4.11
C GLU A 429 31.07 -9.82 5.00
N ASP A 430 32.38 -10.10 4.85
CA ASP A 430 33.44 -9.30 5.47
C ASP A 430 33.57 -7.94 4.73
N PRO A 431 33.38 -6.80 5.41
CA PRO A 431 33.47 -5.47 4.78
C PRO A 431 34.86 -5.18 4.17
N ARG A 432 35.93 -5.84 4.65
CA ARG A 432 37.27 -5.67 4.12
C ARG A 432 37.51 -6.43 2.82
N LYS A 433 36.75 -7.54 2.61
CA LYS A 433 36.89 -8.41 1.43
C LYS A 433 35.51 -8.76 0.86
N PRO A 434 34.77 -7.78 0.34
CA PRO A 434 33.42 -8.01 -0.16
C PRO A 434 33.41 -9.04 -1.29
N LEU A 435 32.33 -9.81 -1.34
CA LEU A 435 32.13 -10.87 -2.32
C LEU A 435 31.86 -10.27 -3.70
N SER A 436 32.53 -10.75 -4.73
CA SER A 436 32.23 -10.40 -6.09
C SER A 436 30.95 -11.12 -6.57
N ASP A 437 30.27 -10.59 -7.56
CA ASP A 437 29.07 -11.23 -8.14
C ASP A 437 29.36 -12.66 -8.61
N SER A 438 30.61 -12.94 -9.08
CA SER A 438 31.03 -14.29 -9.46
C SER A 438 31.17 -15.25 -8.26
N LYS A 439 31.60 -14.75 -7.09
CA LYS A 439 31.67 -15.57 -5.87
C LYS A 439 30.27 -15.84 -5.32
N ILE A 440 29.34 -14.88 -5.42
CA ILE A 440 27.94 -15.08 -5.04
C ILE A 440 27.31 -16.16 -5.92
N VAL A 441 27.59 -16.18 -7.26
CA VAL A 441 27.18 -17.27 -8.16
C VAL A 441 27.67 -18.62 -7.63
N SER A 442 28.97 -18.75 -7.27
CA SER A 442 29.51 -20.02 -6.81
C SER A 442 28.94 -20.49 -5.47
N ILE A 443 28.53 -19.57 -4.59
CA ILE A 443 27.86 -19.91 -3.33
C ILE A 443 26.47 -20.44 -3.62
N LEU A 444 25.68 -19.73 -4.43
CA LEU A 444 24.33 -20.14 -4.80
C LEU A 444 24.30 -21.44 -5.64
N GLN A 445 25.34 -21.71 -6.45
CA GLN A 445 25.49 -22.98 -7.14
C GLN A 445 25.70 -24.15 -6.20
N ARG A 446 26.43 -23.96 -5.08
CA ARG A 446 26.60 -25.00 -4.04
C ARG A 446 25.26 -25.28 -3.33
N GLU A 447 24.38 -24.29 -3.25
CA GLU A 447 23.01 -24.42 -2.73
C GLU A 447 22.04 -25.03 -3.78
N GLY A 448 22.51 -25.38 -4.98
CA GLY A 448 21.70 -25.99 -6.02
C GLY A 448 20.98 -25.01 -6.94
N LEU A 449 21.31 -23.72 -6.88
CA LEU A 449 20.67 -22.67 -7.72
C LEU A 449 21.59 -22.28 -8.88
N GLU A 450 21.21 -22.60 -10.12
CA GLU A 450 21.94 -22.22 -11.32
C GLU A 450 21.54 -20.82 -11.79
N LEU A 451 22.34 -19.83 -11.49
CA LEU A 451 22.12 -18.46 -11.87
C LEU A 451 23.30 -17.90 -12.67
N ALA A 452 22.99 -17.14 -13.71
CA ALA A 452 24.01 -16.41 -14.45
C ALA A 452 24.49 -15.19 -13.65
N ARG A 453 25.78 -14.84 -13.79
CA ARG A 453 26.36 -13.64 -13.16
C ARG A 453 25.56 -12.37 -13.47
N ARG A 454 25.05 -12.22 -14.70
CA ARG A 454 24.23 -11.08 -15.11
C ARG A 454 22.93 -10.99 -14.32
N THR A 455 22.31 -12.11 -14.00
CA THR A 455 21.07 -12.17 -13.21
C THR A 455 21.32 -11.70 -11.77
N ILE A 456 22.47 -12.10 -11.17
CA ILE A 456 22.84 -11.65 -9.82
C ILE A 456 23.14 -10.16 -9.81
N ALA A 457 23.86 -9.64 -10.81
CA ALA A 457 24.10 -8.21 -10.93
C ALA A 457 22.79 -7.41 -11.03
N LYS A 458 21.83 -7.88 -11.86
CA LYS A 458 20.49 -7.29 -11.96
C LYS A 458 19.76 -7.30 -10.62
N TYR A 459 19.72 -8.43 -9.91
CA TYR A 459 19.04 -8.53 -8.62
C TYR A 459 19.69 -7.66 -7.54
N ARG A 460 21.02 -7.54 -7.54
CA ARG A 460 21.75 -6.64 -6.65
C ARG A 460 21.39 -5.18 -6.91
N GLU A 461 21.31 -4.78 -8.20
CA GLU A 461 20.89 -3.42 -8.59
C GLU A 461 19.44 -3.13 -8.20
N GLU A 462 18.52 -4.08 -8.40
CA GLU A 462 17.13 -3.96 -7.96
C GLU A 462 17.01 -3.81 -6.44
N LEU A 463 17.91 -4.45 -5.67
CA LEU A 463 18.02 -4.30 -4.22
C LEU A 463 18.74 -2.99 -3.80
N LYS A 464 19.17 -2.16 -4.75
CA LYS A 464 19.98 -0.94 -4.51
C LYS A 464 21.27 -1.19 -3.76
N ILE A 465 21.84 -2.37 -3.88
CA ILE A 465 23.11 -2.74 -3.26
C ILE A 465 24.27 -2.37 -4.20
N PRO A 466 25.27 -1.58 -3.73
CA PRO A 466 26.39 -1.14 -4.56
C PRO A 466 27.31 -2.30 -4.95
N THR A 467 28.18 -2.07 -5.92
CA THR A 467 29.18 -3.05 -6.41
C THR A 467 30.19 -3.44 -5.34
N SER A 468 30.85 -4.61 -5.45
CA SER A 468 31.86 -5.06 -4.50
C SER A 468 32.99 -4.05 -4.26
N ASN A 469 33.37 -3.27 -5.30
CA ASN A 469 34.41 -2.24 -5.16
C ASN A 469 33.91 -1.06 -4.30
N GLN A 470 32.65 -0.69 -4.39
CA GLN A 470 32.06 0.39 -3.59
C GLN A 470 31.75 -0.04 -2.16
N ARG A 471 31.44 -1.33 -1.95
CA ARG A 471 31.18 -1.90 -0.61
C ARG A 471 32.47 -2.12 0.19
N LYS A 472 33.62 -2.12 -0.48
CA LYS A 472 34.91 -2.37 0.18
C LYS A 472 35.21 -1.24 1.16
N VAL A 473 35.26 -1.57 2.43
CA VAL A 473 35.78 -0.68 3.47
C VAL A 473 37.30 -0.88 3.54
N LEU A 474 38.04 0.19 3.34
CA LEU A 474 39.53 0.15 3.27
C LEU A 474 40.18 0.18 4.64
N TYR A 475 39.40 0.24 5.71
CA TYR A 475 39.88 0.36 7.09
C TYR A 475 38.92 -0.25 8.11
#